data_0ad8d590ec6394df4ada158e03f6225d
#
_entry.id   0ad8d590ec6394df4ada158e03f6225d
#
_cell.length_a   1.000
_cell.length_b   1.000
_cell.length_c   1.000
_cell.angle_alpha   90.00
_cell.angle_beta   90.00
_cell.angle_gamma   90.00
#
_symmetry.space_group_name_H-M   'P 1'
#
loop_
_entity.id
_entity.type
_entity.pdbx_description
1 polymer ?
#
loop_
_entity_poly.entity_id
_entity_poly.type
_entity_poly.pdbx_seq_one_letter_code
_entity_poly.pdbx_strand_id
1 'polypeptide(L)'
;MIKEAIEKIEAMSRPTIWSVGDHTYSLTPDGSYREIHEDLFSADTIQLNSLDALCKMILREGTVNAEDGQLFIKIPSHLRVEAFRSPDSTLRMIRLVPYVVEATDVPGWDAETKLTFERAAVALQTRFQDSEDRAYTLQLLSQITTGAKITYNDIGVATTIVTQKGVSLQANATIRPLVRLRPYRTFQEIEQPLGLFLIRIDERGISFVEADGGMWKLEARKTIKAYLENVLAVEIEAGRVRVML
;
A
#
# COMPACT_ATOMS: atom_id res chain seq x y z
N MET A 1 27.19 51.07 35.57
CA MET A 1 28.16 50.47 34.60
C MET A 1 27.85 49.00 34.27
N ILE A 2 27.91 48.05 35.25
CA ILE A 2 27.66 46.62 34.93
C ILE A 2 26.20 46.38 34.51
N LYS A 3 25.23 46.94 35.18
CA LYS A 3 23.80 46.82 34.86
C LYS A 3 23.48 47.36 33.46
N GLU A 4 23.98 48.50 33.12
CA GLU A 4 23.81 49.15 31.81
C GLU A 4 24.49 48.33 30.69
N ALA A 5 25.62 47.70 30.99
CA ALA A 5 26.29 46.80 30.05
C ALA A 5 25.48 45.51 29.82
N ILE A 6 24.90 44.95 30.87
CA ILE A 6 24.02 43.77 30.77
C ILE A 6 22.77 44.12 29.98
N GLU A 7 22.10 45.22 30.29
CA GLU A 7 20.90 45.68 29.55
C GLU A 7 21.20 45.93 28.06
N LYS A 8 22.39 46.44 27.76
CA LYS A 8 22.81 46.65 26.36
C LYS A 8 23.13 45.35 25.64
N ILE A 9 23.76 44.39 26.32
CA ILE A 9 24.03 43.07 25.79
C ILE A 9 22.71 42.33 25.55
N GLU A 10 21.77 42.40 26.48
CA GLU A 10 20.45 41.81 26.37
C GLU A 10 19.63 42.42 25.21
N ALA A 11 19.68 43.73 25.03
CA ALA A 11 19.07 44.44 23.91
C ALA A 11 19.71 44.04 22.55
N MET A 12 21.04 43.85 22.53
CA MET A 12 21.76 43.42 21.33
C MET A 12 21.56 41.93 21.01
N SER A 13 21.22 41.12 22.01
CA SER A 13 20.94 39.69 21.82
C SER A 13 19.52 39.40 21.34
N ARG A 14 18.61 40.34 21.43
CA ARG A 14 17.25 40.18 20.90
C ARG A 14 17.29 40.28 19.38
N PRO A 15 16.68 39.33 18.68
CA PRO A 15 16.59 39.38 17.23
C PRO A 15 15.82 40.64 16.82
N THR A 16 16.37 41.43 15.90
CA THR A 16 15.64 42.54 15.30
C THR A 16 14.58 41.99 14.37
N ILE A 17 13.33 42.22 14.72
CA ILE A 17 12.17 41.79 13.97
C ILE A 17 11.51 43.01 13.34
N TRP A 18 11.15 42.91 12.05
CA TRP A 18 10.36 43.93 11.35
C TRP A 18 9.42 43.28 10.35
N SER A 19 8.36 43.96 10.00
CA SER A 19 7.37 43.47 9.02
C SER A 19 7.34 44.40 7.80
N VAL A 20 7.22 43.78 6.62
CA VAL A 20 7.03 44.48 5.35
C VAL A 20 5.81 43.87 4.67
N GLY A 21 4.70 44.58 4.63
CA GLY A 21 3.41 44.01 4.23
C GLY A 21 3.00 42.86 5.16
N ASP A 22 2.67 41.73 4.61
CA ASP A 22 2.27 40.53 5.36
C ASP A 22 3.46 39.63 5.76
N HIS A 23 4.69 40.10 5.58
CA HIS A 23 5.90 39.33 5.86
C HIS A 23 6.65 39.86 7.07
N THR A 24 7.05 38.97 7.95
CA THR A 24 7.86 39.27 9.14
C THR A 24 9.26 38.68 8.99
N TYR A 25 10.27 39.46 9.26
CA TYR A 25 11.68 39.10 9.12
C TYR A 25 12.42 39.23 10.44
N SER A 26 13.42 38.38 10.67
CA SER A 26 14.41 38.54 11.71
C SER A 26 15.80 38.70 11.11
N LEU A 27 16.61 39.55 11.73
CA LEU A 27 18.04 39.66 11.45
C LEU A 27 18.76 38.56 12.23
N THR A 28 19.51 37.73 11.52
CA THR A 28 20.34 36.71 12.13
C THR A 28 21.69 37.26 12.56
N PRO A 29 22.42 36.66 13.51
CA PRO A 29 23.68 37.15 14.03
C PRO A 29 24.79 37.33 12.97
N ASP A 30 24.70 36.62 11.86
CA ASP A 30 25.60 36.71 10.70
C ASP A 30 25.25 37.86 9.73
N GLY A 31 24.22 38.65 10.06
CA GLY A 31 23.76 39.77 9.24
C GLY A 31 22.86 39.41 8.07
N SER A 32 22.44 38.17 7.97
CA SER A 32 21.44 37.75 6.99
C SER A 32 20.01 37.92 7.49
N TYR A 33 19.07 37.95 6.57
CA TYR A 33 17.65 38.08 6.92
C TYR A 33 16.99 36.70 6.82
N ARG A 34 16.22 36.37 7.85
CA ARG A 34 15.36 35.19 7.82
C ARG A 34 13.90 35.60 7.92
N GLU A 35 13.10 35.21 6.98
CA GLU A 35 11.66 35.39 7.09
C GLU A 35 11.13 34.52 8.23
N ILE A 36 10.43 35.13 9.18
CA ILE A 36 9.72 34.42 10.22
C ILE A 36 8.35 34.08 9.62
N HIS A 37 8.14 32.83 9.30
CA HIS A 37 6.78 32.36 9.10
C HIS A 37 6.19 32.18 10.52
N GLU A 38 5.00 32.74 10.76
CA GLU A 38 4.21 32.27 11.90
C GLU A 38 4.26 30.73 11.83
N ASP A 39 4.65 30.09 12.93
CA ASP A 39 4.69 28.64 12.99
C ASP A 39 3.30 28.14 12.61
N LEU A 40 3.14 27.85 11.34
CA LEU A 40 2.00 27.09 10.87
C LEU A 40 2.13 25.79 11.62
N PHE A 41 1.33 25.61 12.65
CA PHE A 41 1.18 24.35 13.34
C PHE A 41 0.82 23.33 12.25
N SER A 42 1.85 22.71 11.69
CA SER A 42 1.69 21.52 10.90
C SER A 42 1.16 20.50 11.89
N ALA A 43 -0.15 20.28 11.88
CA ALA A 43 -0.71 19.17 12.62
C ALA A 43 0.04 17.92 12.17
N ASP A 44 0.52 17.14 13.13
CA ASP A 44 1.23 15.89 12.83
C ASP A 44 0.37 15.03 11.91
N THR A 45 1.02 14.42 10.93
CA THR A 45 0.35 13.49 10.01
C THR A 45 -0.24 12.33 10.81
N ILE A 46 -1.53 12.12 10.68
CA ILE A 46 -2.23 11.00 11.32
C ILE A 46 -1.98 9.74 10.49
N GLN A 47 -1.41 8.73 11.14
CA GLN A 47 -1.19 7.42 10.54
C GLN A 47 -2.43 6.55 10.75
N LEU A 48 -2.95 6.01 9.66
CA LEU A 48 -4.11 5.12 9.64
C LEU A 48 -3.71 3.79 9.01
N ASN A 49 -4.41 2.72 9.33
CA ASN A 49 -4.13 1.37 8.81
C ASN A 49 -5.28 0.78 7.97
N SER A 50 -6.33 1.54 7.71
CA SER A 50 -7.48 1.09 6.93
C SER A 50 -8.06 2.20 6.05
N LEU A 51 -8.60 1.84 4.89
CA LEU A 51 -9.29 2.76 3.99
C LEU A 51 -10.60 3.28 4.61
N ASP A 52 -11.28 2.42 5.36
CA ASP A 52 -12.51 2.77 6.08
C ASP A 52 -12.24 3.86 7.14
N ALA A 53 -11.12 3.77 7.87
CA ALA A 53 -10.72 4.80 8.82
C ALA A 53 -10.50 6.15 8.12
N LEU A 54 -9.82 6.17 6.97
CA LEU A 54 -9.62 7.39 6.19
C LEU A 54 -10.96 8.00 5.77
N CYS A 55 -11.87 7.18 5.22
CA CYS A 55 -13.18 7.64 4.80
C CYS A 55 -13.99 8.23 5.98
N LYS A 56 -13.98 7.56 7.14
CA LYS A 56 -14.65 8.04 8.36
C LYS A 56 -14.07 9.35 8.87
N MET A 57 -12.75 9.52 8.84
CA MET A 57 -12.10 10.77 9.20
C MET A 57 -12.54 11.91 8.28
N ILE A 58 -12.54 11.68 6.96
CA ILE A 58 -12.97 12.67 5.97
C ILE A 58 -14.44 13.05 6.16
N LEU A 59 -15.32 12.08 6.37
CA LEU A 59 -16.77 12.30 6.46
C LEU A 59 -17.22 12.89 7.80
N ARG A 60 -16.54 12.54 8.92
CA ARG A 60 -16.99 12.87 10.28
C ARG A 60 -16.48 14.21 10.78
N GLU A 61 -15.28 14.60 10.44
CA GLU A 61 -14.62 15.76 11.06
C GLU A 61 -14.98 17.10 10.44
N GLY A 62 -15.85 17.10 9.41
CA GLY A 62 -16.04 18.34 8.65
C GLY A 62 -14.72 18.86 8.08
N THR A 63 -13.72 17.97 8.01
CA THR A 63 -12.34 18.26 7.58
C THR A 63 -12.28 18.80 6.17
N VAL A 64 -13.40 18.75 5.47
CA VAL A 64 -13.53 19.17 4.07
C VAL A 64 -14.47 20.35 3.98
N ASN A 65 -14.18 21.42 4.72
CA ASN A 65 -14.88 22.68 4.55
C ASN A 65 -14.44 23.33 3.22
N ALA A 66 -15.36 23.94 2.53
CA ALA A 66 -15.09 24.64 1.25
C ALA A 66 -14.01 25.74 1.43
N GLU A 67 -13.88 26.30 2.63
CA GLU A 67 -12.92 27.34 2.97
C GLU A 67 -11.46 26.81 3.07
N ASP A 68 -11.28 25.51 3.39
CA ASP A 68 -9.96 24.89 3.59
C ASP A 68 -9.33 24.36 2.29
N GLY A 69 -9.97 24.55 1.15
CA GLY A 69 -9.53 24.06 -0.14
C GLY A 69 -9.85 22.57 -0.37
N GLN A 70 -9.60 22.10 -1.59
CA GLN A 70 -9.86 20.73 -2.01
C GLN A 70 -8.88 19.75 -1.38
N LEU A 71 -9.39 18.63 -0.86
CA LEU A 71 -8.59 17.51 -0.39
C LEU A 71 -8.28 16.57 -1.57
N PHE A 72 -7.01 16.29 -1.78
CA PHE A 72 -6.54 15.34 -2.79
C PHE A 72 -6.13 14.05 -2.12
N ILE A 73 -6.59 12.92 -2.65
CA ILE A 73 -6.20 11.60 -2.22
C ILE A 73 -5.35 10.98 -3.32
N LYS A 74 -4.11 10.65 -3.01
CA LYS A 74 -3.14 10.03 -3.89
C LYS A 74 -2.90 8.59 -3.47
N ILE A 75 -2.77 7.68 -4.43
CA ILE A 75 -2.51 6.26 -4.21
C ILE A 75 -1.11 5.93 -4.77
N PRO A 76 -0.02 6.20 -3.99
CA PRO A 76 1.34 5.99 -4.48
C PRO A 76 1.69 4.52 -4.66
N SER A 77 1.09 3.62 -3.87
CA SER A 77 1.31 2.19 -4.01
C SER A 77 0.06 1.37 -3.66
N HIS A 78 0.12 0.08 -3.88
CA HIS A 78 -0.92 -0.87 -3.47
C HIS A 78 -1.07 -1.05 -1.95
N LEU A 79 -0.13 -0.50 -1.17
CA LEU A 79 -0.10 -0.57 0.30
C LEU A 79 -0.23 0.80 0.97
N ARG A 80 -0.27 1.89 0.19
CA ARG A 80 -0.22 3.24 0.75
C ARG A 80 -1.15 4.21 0.03
N VAL A 81 -1.88 4.97 0.82
CA VAL A 81 -2.73 6.08 0.40
C VAL A 81 -2.35 7.32 1.20
N GLU A 82 -2.30 8.47 0.55
CA GLU A 82 -1.97 9.75 1.16
C GLU A 82 -3.08 10.76 0.84
N ALA A 83 -3.62 11.42 1.85
CA ALA A 83 -4.49 12.54 1.66
C ALA A 83 -3.72 13.84 1.93
N PHE A 84 -3.82 14.81 1.03
CA PHE A 84 -3.13 16.08 1.17
C PHE A 84 -4.02 17.24 0.66
N ARG A 85 -3.79 18.43 1.19
CA ARG A 85 -4.42 19.64 0.69
C ARG A 85 -3.52 20.33 -0.33
N SER A 86 -4.13 20.99 -1.29
CA SER A 86 -3.39 21.91 -2.16
C SER A 86 -2.83 23.03 -1.29
N PRO A 87 -1.57 23.47 -1.51
CA PRO A 87 -1.08 24.65 -0.80
C PRO A 87 -1.99 25.82 -1.14
N ASP A 88 -2.50 26.49 -0.13
CA ASP A 88 -3.12 27.78 -0.31
C ASP A 88 -2.08 28.75 -0.89
N SER A 89 -2.50 29.61 -1.80
CA SER A 89 -1.63 30.63 -2.41
C SER A 89 -1.05 31.61 -1.37
N THR A 90 -1.69 31.72 -0.21
CA THR A 90 -1.23 32.54 0.92
C THR A 90 -0.20 31.84 1.81
N LEU A 91 -0.22 30.51 1.86
CA LEU A 91 0.64 29.66 2.69
C LEU A 91 1.77 29.04 1.88
N ARG A 92 2.51 29.85 1.15
CA ARG A 92 3.71 29.52 0.38
C ARG A 92 4.24 28.11 0.56
N MET A 93 3.79 27.17 -0.30
CA MET A 93 4.43 25.90 -0.61
C MET A 93 4.45 24.78 0.47
N ILE A 94 3.77 24.89 1.60
CA ILE A 94 3.70 23.76 2.54
C ILE A 94 2.50 22.90 2.16
N ARG A 95 2.78 21.73 1.57
CA ARG A 95 1.77 20.72 1.33
C ARG A 95 1.48 20.02 2.66
N LEU A 96 0.30 20.25 3.22
CA LEU A 96 -0.15 19.50 4.39
C LEU A 96 -0.60 18.11 3.97
N VAL A 97 -0.04 17.08 4.59
CA VAL A 97 -0.45 15.67 4.42
C VAL A 97 -1.10 15.25 5.74
N PRO A 98 -2.40 15.54 5.96
CA PRO A 98 -3.06 15.25 7.24
C PRO A 98 -3.21 13.76 7.50
N TYR A 99 -3.34 12.93 6.46
CA TYR A 99 -3.55 11.50 6.62
C TYR A 99 -2.64 10.68 5.72
N VAL A 100 -2.03 9.66 6.31
CA VAL A 100 -1.35 8.58 5.60
C VAL A 100 -1.95 7.26 6.03
N VAL A 101 -2.34 6.43 5.08
CA VAL A 101 -2.91 5.12 5.31
C VAL A 101 -1.95 4.07 4.78
N GLU A 102 -1.61 3.10 5.62
CA GLU A 102 -0.75 1.98 5.26
C GLU A 102 -1.43 0.65 5.60
N ALA A 103 -1.44 -0.27 4.63
CA ALA A 103 -1.94 -1.62 4.84
C ALA A 103 -0.89 -2.43 5.62
N THR A 104 -0.98 -2.42 6.95
CA THR A 104 -0.02 -3.07 7.86
C THR A 104 -0.32 -4.54 8.10
N ASP A 105 -1.59 -4.95 7.98
CA ASP A 105 -2.07 -6.29 8.32
C ASP A 105 -2.11 -7.25 7.12
N VAL A 106 -1.23 -7.02 6.14
CA VAL A 106 -1.15 -7.86 4.95
C VAL A 106 -0.29 -9.07 5.23
N PRO A 107 -0.81 -10.30 5.08
CA PRO A 107 -0.01 -11.51 5.23
C PRO A 107 1.13 -11.51 4.21
N GLY A 108 2.36 -11.64 4.66
CA GLY A 108 3.51 -11.72 3.75
C GLY A 108 3.39 -12.92 2.81
N TRP A 109 3.52 -12.70 1.52
CA TRP A 109 3.59 -13.73 0.49
C TRP A 109 4.78 -13.46 -0.42
N ASP A 110 5.70 -14.43 -0.49
CA ASP A 110 6.81 -14.42 -1.43
C ASP A 110 6.52 -15.46 -2.52
N ALA A 111 6.21 -14.98 -3.72
CA ALA A 111 5.79 -15.81 -4.85
C ALA A 111 6.91 -16.72 -5.36
N GLU A 112 8.18 -16.40 -5.12
CA GLU A 112 9.32 -17.16 -5.65
C GLU A 112 9.83 -18.22 -4.68
N THR A 113 9.44 -18.12 -3.41
CA THR A 113 9.89 -19.07 -2.38
C THR A 113 9.34 -20.46 -2.65
N LYS A 114 10.24 -21.44 -2.72
CA LYS A 114 9.86 -22.86 -2.81
C LYS A 114 9.33 -23.35 -1.47
N LEU A 115 8.12 -23.89 -1.46
CA LEU A 115 7.43 -24.43 -0.31
C LEU A 115 7.35 -25.95 -0.39
N THR A 116 7.41 -26.63 0.74
CA THR A 116 6.97 -28.03 0.81
C THR A 116 5.48 -28.12 0.46
N PHE A 117 5.01 -29.24 0.00
CA PHE A 117 3.59 -29.41 -0.40
C PHE A 117 2.63 -29.07 0.74
N GLU A 118 2.96 -29.49 1.98
CA GLU A 118 2.18 -29.18 3.16
C GLU A 118 2.13 -27.66 3.45
N ARG A 119 3.30 -27.00 3.45
CA ARG A 119 3.37 -25.55 3.65
C ARG A 119 2.64 -24.75 2.57
N ALA A 120 2.70 -25.25 1.33
CA ALA A 120 1.96 -24.65 0.22
C ALA A 120 0.44 -24.78 0.41
N ALA A 121 -0.03 -25.95 0.85
CA ALA A 121 -1.46 -26.14 1.15
C ALA A 121 -1.92 -25.22 2.29
N VAL A 122 -1.14 -25.09 3.36
CA VAL A 122 -1.43 -24.16 4.45
C VAL A 122 -1.43 -22.72 3.94
N ALA A 123 -0.43 -22.32 3.16
CA ALA A 123 -0.35 -20.96 2.62
C ALA A 123 -1.55 -20.63 1.72
N LEU A 124 -1.94 -21.53 0.84
CA LEU A 124 -3.12 -21.36 -0.02
C LEU A 124 -4.41 -21.20 0.78
N GLN A 125 -4.55 -21.88 1.91
CA GLN A 125 -5.73 -21.77 2.77
C GLN A 125 -5.76 -20.49 3.60
N THR A 126 -4.59 -20.01 4.03
CA THR A 126 -4.50 -18.92 5.00
C THR A 126 -4.17 -17.55 4.40
N ARG A 127 -3.59 -17.51 3.20
CA ARG A 127 -3.05 -16.28 2.60
C ARG A 127 -3.67 -15.94 1.24
N PHE A 128 -4.67 -16.70 0.80
CA PHE A 128 -5.34 -16.47 -0.48
C PHE A 128 -6.86 -16.45 -0.30
N GLN A 129 -7.52 -15.57 -1.02
CA GLN A 129 -8.97 -15.60 -1.13
C GLN A 129 -9.42 -16.88 -1.84
N ASP A 130 -10.66 -17.28 -1.56
CA ASP A 130 -11.25 -18.44 -2.20
C ASP A 130 -11.42 -18.21 -3.71
N SER A 131 -11.10 -19.23 -4.49
CA SER A 131 -11.23 -19.22 -5.94
C SER A 131 -11.21 -20.65 -6.49
N GLU A 132 -11.73 -20.82 -7.68
CA GLU A 132 -11.72 -22.12 -8.38
C GLU A 132 -10.29 -22.65 -8.57
N ASP A 133 -9.36 -21.79 -8.97
CA ASP A 133 -7.97 -22.18 -9.18
C ASP A 133 -7.24 -22.47 -7.86
N ARG A 134 -7.65 -21.84 -6.73
CA ARG A 134 -7.16 -22.20 -5.40
C ARG A 134 -7.62 -23.62 -5.02
N ALA A 135 -8.90 -23.92 -5.22
CA ALA A 135 -9.44 -25.24 -4.95
C ALA A 135 -8.76 -26.34 -5.82
N TYR A 136 -8.59 -26.05 -7.12
CA TYR A 136 -7.82 -26.93 -8.02
C TYR A 136 -6.40 -27.17 -7.51
N THR A 137 -5.70 -26.12 -7.10
CA THR A 137 -4.31 -26.24 -6.62
C THR A 137 -4.21 -27.02 -5.32
N LEU A 138 -5.15 -26.83 -4.39
CA LEU A 138 -5.23 -27.63 -3.16
C LEU A 138 -5.51 -29.11 -3.44
N GLN A 139 -6.40 -29.40 -4.39
CA GLN A 139 -6.66 -30.78 -4.83
C GLN A 139 -5.41 -31.41 -5.45
N LEU A 140 -4.68 -30.66 -6.30
CA LEU A 140 -3.42 -31.12 -6.89
C LEU A 140 -2.40 -31.48 -5.80
N LEU A 141 -2.21 -30.58 -4.79
CA LEU A 141 -1.28 -30.80 -3.67
C LEU A 141 -1.68 -32.04 -2.85
N SER A 142 -2.96 -32.28 -2.61
CA SER A 142 -3.42 -33.46 -1.87
C SER A 142 -3.12 -34.75 -2.59
N GLN A 143 -3.21 -34.77 -3.91
CA GLN A 143 -2.88 -35.93 -4.73
C GLN A 143 -1.37 -36.27 -4.70
N ILE A 144 -0.53 -35.23 -4.65
CA ILE A 144 0.93 -35.37 -4.56
C ILE A 144 1.35 -35.91 -3.18
N THR A 145 0.75 -35.38 -2.12
CA THR A 145 1.12 -35.72 -0.73
C THR A 145 0.74 -37.16 -0.35
N THR A 146 -0.21 -37.77 -1.03
CA THR A 146 -0.73 -39.15 -0.70
C THR A 146 0.18 -40.30 -1.13
N GLY A 147 1.43 -40.07 -1.52
CA GLY A 147 2.44 -41.12 -1.62
C GLY A 147 2.66 -41.65 -3.03
N ALA A 148 2.84 -40.80 -3.98
CA ALA A 148 3.16 -41.16 -5.34
C ALA A 148 4.64 -40.91 -5.65
N LYS A 149 5.28 -41.85 -6.34
CA LYS A 149 6.56 -41.60 -7.00
C LYS A 149 6.30 -40.63 -8.15
N ILE A 150 6.86 -39.44 -8.05
CA ILE A 150 6.65 -38.40 -9.05
C ILE A 150 7.72 -38.54 -10.13
N THR A 151 7.33 -38.83 -11.34
CA THR A 151 8.24 -38.78 -12.50
C THR A 151 7.96 -37.48 -13.25
N TYR A 152 8.97 -36.64 -13.39
CA TYR A 152 8.88 -35.37 -14.07
C TYR A 152 9.23 -35.54 -15.55
N ASN A 153 8.33 -35.07 -16.40
CA ASN A 153 8.66 -34.74 -17.78
C ASN A 153 8.46 -33.24 -17.93
N ASP A 154 9.55 -32.50 -17.78
CA ASP A 154 9.55 -31.01 -17.94
C ASP A 154 9.79 -30.70 -19.42
N ILE A 155 8.75 -30.19 -20.08
CA ILE A 155 8.84 -29.65 -21.46
C ILE A 155 8.88 -28.11 -21.43
N GLY A 156 9.28 -27.52 -20.30
CA GLY A 156 9.45 -26.07 -20.13
C GLY A 156 8.16 -25.29 -19.87
N VAL A 157 7.00 -25.74 -20.31
CA VAL A 157 5.70 -25.06 -20.16
C VAL A 157 4.62 -25.94 -19.52
N ALA A 158 4.75 -27.26 -19.58
CA ALA A 158 3.81 -28.20 -19.01
C ALA A 158 4.53 -29.31 -18.22
N THR A 159 4.15 -29.48 -16.96
CA THR A 159 4.66 -30.58 -16.11
C THR A 159 3.62 -31.66 -16.04
N THR A 160 3.98 -32.88 -16.50
CA THR A 160 3.15 -34.05 -16.35
C THR A 160 3.58 -34.78 -15.09
N ILE A 161 2.67 -34.95 -14.13
CA ILE A 161 2.93 -35.77 -12.92
C ILE A 161 2.31 -37.15 -13.13
N VAL A 162 3.15 -38.17 -13.06
CA VAL A 162 2.71 -39.55 -13.04
C VAL A 162 2.70 -40.02 -11.58
N THR A 163 1.51 -40.22 -11.02
CA THR A 163 1.37 -40.78 -9.68
C THR A 163 1.30 -42.30 -9.76
N GLN A 164 2.24 -42.99 -9.12
CA GLN A 164 2.22 -44.42 -8.95
C GLN A 164 1.77 -44.80 -7.54
N LYS A 165 0.58 -45.32 -7.40
CA LYS A 165 0.11 -45.91 -6.14
C LYS A 165 0.01 -47.42 -6.33
N GLY A 166 0.97 -48.19 -5.76
CA GLY A 166 1.01 -49.67 -5.94
C GLY A 166 1.48 -50.10 -7.33
N VAL A 167 1.08 -51.29 -7.76
CA VAL A 167 1.49 -51.93 -9.03
C VAL A 167 0.76 -51.37 -10.25
N SER A 168 -0.18 -50.47 -10.12
CA SER A 168 -0.95 -49.90 -11.24
C SER A 168 -0.77 -48.40 -11.37
N LEU A 169 -0.49 -47.93 -12.59
CA LEU A 169 -0.52 -46.54 -12.98
C LEU A 169 -1.94 -45.98 -12.76
N GLN A 170 -2.11 -45.11 -11.79
CA GLN A 170 -3.33 -44.32 -11.64
C GLN A 170 -3.10 -42.91 -12.17
N ALA A 171 -3.65 -42.66 -13.34
CA ALA A 171 -3.86 -41.39 -14.01
C ALA A 171 -2.61 -40.49 -14.29
N ASN A 172 -2.39 -40.24 -15.57
CA ASN A 172 -1.61 -39.11 -16.07
C ASN A 172 -2.43 -37.83 -15.83
N ALA A 173 -2.14 -37.09 -14.76
CA ALA A 173 -2.75 -35.78 -14.57
C ALA A 173 -1.91 -34.76 -15.30
N THR A 174 -2.44 -34.18 -16.37
CA THR A 174 -1.84 -32.99 -17.00
C THR A 174 -2.10 -31.79 -16.08
N ILE A 175 -1.06 -31.21 -15.52
CA ILE A 175 -1.17 -30.06 -14.66
C ILE A 175 -1.42 -28.82 -15.53
N ARG A 176 -2.39 -27.99 -15.15
CA ARG A 176 -2.51 -26.64 -15.70
C ARG A 176 -1.32 -25.83 -15.17
N PRO A 177 -0.38 -25.40 -16.02
CA PRO A 177 0.84 -24.73 -15.55
C PRO A 177 0.55 -23.34 -15.03
N LEU A 178 -0.52 -22.70 -15.50
CA LEU A 178 -0.93 -21.36 -15.12
C LEU A 178 -2.22 -21.42 -14.31
N VAL A 179 -2.21 -20.75 -13.15
CA VAL A 179 -3.35 -20.58 -12.27
C VAL A 179 -3.55 -19.13 -11.91
N ARG A 180 -4.81 -18.76 -11.70
CA ARG A 180 -5.20 -17.43 -11.27
C ARG A 180 -5.54 -17.47 -9.78
N LEU A 181 -4.72 -16.79 -8.98
CA LEU A 181 -4.87 -16.76 -7.52
C LEU A 181 -5.01 -15.34 -7.03
N ARG A 182 -5.61 -15.19 -5.84
CA ARG A 182 -5.83 -13.90 -5.17
C ARG A 182 -5.15 -13.90 -3.79
N PRO A 183 -3.83 -13.75 -3.72
CA PRO A 183 -3.16 -13.61 -2.43
C PRO A 183 -3.56 -12.30 -1.75
N TYR A 184 -3.64 -12.32 -0.40
CA TYR A 184 -3.80 -11.10 0.38
C TYR A 184 -2.52 -10.28 0.31
N ARG A 185 -2.54 -9.16 -0.41
CA ARG A 185 -1.36 -8.32 -0.67
C ARG A 185 -1.64 -6.83 -0.83
N THR A 186 -2.83 -6.41 -0.42
CA THR A 186 -3.25 -5.01 -0.34
C THR A 186 -4.28 -4.87 0.79
N PHE A 187 -4.92 -3.72 0.91
CA PHE A 187 -5.96 -3.45 1.90
C PHE A 187 -7.04 -4.53 1.90
N GLN A 188 -7.46 -4.95 3.10
CA GLN A 188 -8.40 -6.07 3.25
C GLN A 188 -9.86 -5.68 2.94
N GLU A 189 -10.16 -4.38 2.91
CA GLU A 189 -11.50 -3.85 2.62
C GLU A 189 -11.88 -3.94 1.15
N ILE A 190 -10.92 -4.22 0.29
CA ILE A 190 -11.14 -4.34 -1.15
C ILE A 190 -10.92 -5.77 -1.63
N GLU A 191 -11.48 -6.08 -2.80
CA GLU A 191 -11.20 -7.34 -3.47
C GLU A 191 -9.71 -7.44 -3.80
N GLN A 192 -9.09 -8.57 -3.42
CA GLN A 192 -7.68 -8.75 -3.67
C GLN A 192 -7.41 -8.90 -5.17
N PRO A 193 -6.33 -8.28 -5.68
CA PRO A 193 -6.03 -8.32 -7.10
C PRO A 193 -5.72 -9.74 -7.55
N LEU A 194 -6.28 -10.11 -8.71
CA LEU A 194 -6.01 -11.39 -9.34
C LEU A 194 -4.58 -11.40 -9.89
N GLY A 195 -3.79 -12.39 -9.52
CA GLY A 195 -2.46 -12.63 -10.08
C GLY A 195 -2.44 -13.89 -10.91
N LEU A 196 -1.67 -13.88 -11.99
CA LEU A 196 -1.37 -15.07 -12.78
C LEU A 196 -0.08 -15.68 -12.28
N PHE A 197 -0.11 -16.97 -11.95
CA PHE A 197 1.04 -17.70 -11.41
C PHE A 197 1.36 -18.93 -12.25
N LEU A 198 2.65 -19.09 -12.55
CA LEU A 198 3.19 -20.32 -13.10
C LEU A 198 3.51 -21.28 -11.95
N ILE A 199 2.88 -22.43 -11.94
CA ILE A 199 3.18 -23.50 -10.96
C ILE A 199 4.42 -24.26 -11.43
N ARG A 200 5.43 -24.35 -10.55
CA ARG A 200 6.59 -25.21 -10.71
C ARG A 200 6.65 -26.20 -9.57
N ILE A 201 6.76 -27.49 -9.94
CA ILE A 201 6.80 -28.60 -8.98
C ILE A 201 8.06 -29.42 -9.26
N ASP A 202 8.77 -29.78 -8.20
CA ASP A 202 9.88 -30.75 -8.25
C ASP A 202 9.89 -31.63 -6.98
N GLU A 203 10.92 -32.46 -6.84
CA GLU A 203 11.06 -33.38 -5.70
C GLU A 203 11.12 -32.66 -4.33
N ARG A 204 11.49 -31.38 -4.32
CA ARG A 204 11.68 -30.56 -3.11
C ARG A 204 10.43 -29.77 -2.73
N GLY A 205 9.44 -29.67 -3.61
CA GLY A 205 8.21 -28.95 -3.34
C GLY A 205 7.63 -28.20 -4.54
N ILE A 206 6.90 -27.13 -4.24
CA ILE A 206 6.19 -26.31 -5.21
C ILE A 206 6.59 -24.84 -5.05
N SER A 207 6.64 -24.13 -6.15
CA SER A 207 6.74 -22.65 -6.17
C SER A 207 5.70 -22.06 -7.13
N PHE A 208 5.28 -20.84 -6.82
CA PHE A 208 4.34 -20.07 -7.61
C PHE A 208 5.08 -18.83 -8.13
N VAL A 209 5.41 -18.83 -9.41
CA VAL A 209 6.15 -17.72 -10.03
C VAL A 209 5.16 -16.75 -10.65
N GLU A 210 5.24 -15.46 -10.30
CA GLU A 210 4.37 -14.45 -10.91
C GLU A 210 4.61 -14.36 -12.41
N ALA A 211 3.53 -14.42 -13.19
CA ALA A 211 3.54 -14.47 -14.65
C ALA A 211 2.77 -13.28 -15.28
N ASP A 212 2.44 -12.26 -14.49
CA ASP A 212 1.70 -11.08 -14.92
C ASP A 212 2.55 -9.80 -15.00
N GLY A 213 3.88 -9.91 -14.78
CA GLY A 213 4.78 -8.77 -14.82
C GLY A 213 4.51 -7.69 -13.76
N GLY A 214 3.82 -8.05 -12.68
CA GLY A 214 3.47 -7.12 -11.60
C GLY A 214 2.26 -6.23 -11.91
N MET A 215 1.51 -6.51 -12.97
CA MET A 215 0.30 -5.76 -13.35
C MET A 215 -0.76 -5.72 -12.26
N TRP A 216 -0.78 -6.71 -11.39
CA TRP A 216 -1.65 -6.74 -10.21
C TRP A 216 -1.51 -5.51 -9.31
N LYS A 217 -0.32 -4.88 -9.24
CA LYS A 217 -0.09 -3.67 -8.44
C LYS A 217 -0.90 -2.48 -8.96
N LEU A 218 -0.97 -2.35 -10.28
CA LEU A 218 -1.80 -1.34 -10.91
C LEU A 218 -3.28 -1.63 -10.68
N GLU A 219 -3.68 -2.89 -10.79
CA GLU A 219 -5.07 -3.30 -10.56
C GLU A 219 -5.50 -3.04 -9.12
N ALA A 220 -4.65 -3.37 -8.14
CA ALA A 220 -4.89 -3.03 -6.73
C ALA A 220 -5.12 -1.52 -6.54
N ARG A 221 -4.29 -0.67 -7.15
CA ARG A 221 -4.45 0.80 -7.06
C ARG A 221 -5.76 1.28 -7.68
N LYS A 222 -6.19 0.70 -8.79
CA LYS A 222 -7.49 1.01 -9.40
C LYS A 222 -8.66 0.59 -8.50
N THR A 223 -8.56 -0.59 -7.87
CA THR A 223 -9.60 -1.07 -6.94
C THR A 223 -9.67 -0.20 -5.69
N ILE A 224 -8.52 0.24 -5.14
CA ILE A 224 -8.48 1.23 -4.05
C ILE A 224 -9.17 2.53 -4.49
N LYS A 225 -8.84 3.03 -5.68
CA LYS A 225 -9.47 4.22 -6.23
C LYS A 225 -10.98 4.08 -6.32
N ALA A 226 -11.47 3.00 -6.92
CA ALA A 226 -12.91 2.75 -7.07
C ALA A 226 -13.62 2.65 -5.71
N TYR A 227 -13.00 2.03 -4.71
CA TYR A 227 -13.53 1.98 -3.35
C TYR A 227 -13.68 3.38 -2.75
N LEU A 228 -12.63 4.20 -2.82
CA LEU A 228 -12.63 5.57 -2.29
C LEU A 228 -13.64 6.45 -3.03
N GLU A 229 -13.71 6.36 -4.36
CA GLU A 229 -14.66 7.10 -5.17
C GLU A 229 -16.12 6.73 -4.85
N ASN A 230 -16.38 5.46 -4.56
CA ASN A 230 -17.73 5.03 -4.17
C ASN A 230 -18.12 5.54 -2.78
N VAL A 231 -17.22 5.41 -1.79
CA VAL A 231 -17.53 5.82 -0.40
C VAL A 231 -17.61 7.34 -0.26
N LEU A 232 -16.76 8.07 -0.98
CA LEU A 232 -16.66 9.53 -0.92
C LEU A 232 -17.42 10.23 -2.08
N ALA A 233 -18.36 9.56 -2.72
CA ALA A 233 -19.04 10.06 -3.91
C ALA A 233 -19.66 11.47 -3.70
N VAL A 234 -20.32 11.69 -2.57
CA VAL A 234 -20.94 12.98 -2.22
C VAL A 234 -19.90 14.10 -2.11
N GLU A 235 -18.75 13.81 -1.50
CA GLU A 235 -17.66 14.78 -1.33
C GLU A 235 -16.97 15.10 -2.66
N ILE A 236 -16.89 14.10 -3.55
CA ILE A 236 -16.34 14.23 -4.90
C ILE A 236 -17.27 15.05 -5.79
N GLU A 237 -18.56 14.76 -5.79
CA GLU A 237 -19.57 15.51 -6.54
C GLU A 237 -19.64 16.97 -6.09
N ALA A 238 -19.46 17.23 -4.80
CA ALA A 238 -19.38 18.57 -4.25
C ALA A 238 -18.05 19.28 -4.53
N GLY A 239 -17.08 18.62 -5.20
CA GLY A 239 -15.77 19.18 -5.53
C GLY A 239 -14.82 19.33 -4.34
N ARG A 240 -15.18 18.78 -3.17
CA ARG A 240 -14.38 18.87 -1.94
C ARG A 240 -13.24 17.85 -1.88
N VAL A 241 -13.42 16.70 -2.52
CA VAL A 241 -12.42 15.62 -2.56
C VAL A 241 -12.10 15.26 -4.01
N ARG A 242 -10.84 14.92 -4.27
CA ARG A 242 -10.40 14.39 -5.56
C ARG A 242 -9.46 13.20 -5.37
N VAL A 243 -9.79 12.05 -5.98
CA VAL A 243 -8.98 10.83 -5.91
C VAL A 243 -8.12 10.70 -7.17
N MET A 244 -6.83 10.46 -6.98
CA MET A 244 -5.81 10.36 -8.04
C MET A 244 -5.04 9.05 -7.92
N LEU A 245 -4.69 8.43 -9.07
CA LEU A 245 -3.76 7.31 -9.15
C LEU A 245 -2.32 7.80 -9.19
#